data_004c3e1cc7d615f39461391a94b3a33e
#
_entry.id   004c3e1cc7d615f39461391a94b3a33e
#
_cell.length_a   1.000
_cell.length_b   1.000
_cell.length_c   1.000
_cell.angle_alpha   90.00
_cell.angle_beta   90.00
_cell.angle_gamma   90.00
#
_symmetry.space_group_name_H-M   'P 1'
#
loop_
_entity.id
_entity.type
_entity.pdbx_description
1 polymer ?
#
loop_
_entity_poly.entity_id
_entity_poly.type
_entity_poly.pdbx_seq_one_letter_code
_entity_poly.pdbx_strand_id
1 'polypeptide(L)'
;MGKLIQIFITLAIVASNAVASGDAEKGQKAFKKCKSCHMIMDDSGKTIIKGSRAGPNLYCILGRIAGSVDDFKYGKSLTTLGTTGFVWTEADFVTYVADPKKFLVNKLDNKKARSKMSFKLKEDADARNIWAYLVSVSE
;
A
#
# COMPACT_ATOMS: atom_id res chain seq x y z
N MET A 1 -38.37 -14.63 45.67
CA MET A 1 -37.90 -15.34 44.45
C MET A 1 -37.69 -14.30 43.36
N GLY A 2 -36.48 -13.73 43.30
CA GLY A 2 -36.10 -12.74 42.28
C GLY A 2 -35.44 -13.42 41.11
N LYS A 3 -36.03 -13.31 39.91
CA LYS A 3 -35.39 -13.80 38.66
C LYS A 3 -34.42 -12.72 38.17
N LEU A 4 -33.10 -13.04 38.25
CA LEU A 4 -32.06 -12.24 37.60
C LEU A 4 -32.16 -12.46 36.07
N ILE A 5 -32.54 -11.43 35.34
CA ILE A 5 -32.50 -11.43 33.87
C ILE A 5 -31.08 -11.05 33.48
N GLN A 6 -30.30 -12.01 33.00
CA GLN A 6 -29.00 -11.75 32.38
C GLN A 6 -29.22 -11.25 30.96
N ILE A 7 -28.94 -9.96 30.75
CA ILE A 7 -28.92 -9.35 29.42
C ILE A 7 -27.58 -9.66 28.77
N PHE A 8 -27.54 -10.58 27.80
CA PHE A 8 -26.39 -10.79 26.94
C PHE A 8 -26.31 -9.68 25.90
N ILE A 9 -25.39 -8.74 26.09
CA ILE A 9 -25.07 -7.75 25.05
C ILE A 9 -24.16 -8.42 24.03
N THR A 10 -24.72 -8.83 22.90
CA THR A 10 -23.94 -9.30 21.75
C THR A 10 -23.30 -8.09 21.08
N LEU A 11 -21.99 -7.94 21.25
CA LEU A 11 -21.19 -6.94 20.56
C LEU A 11 -21.01 -7.38 19.09
N ALA A 12 -21.79 -6.79 18.19
CA ALA A 12 -21.62 -7.01 16.75
C ALA A 12 -20.34 -6.29 16.28
N ILE A 13 -19.31 -7.08 15.99
CA ILE A 13 -18.09 -6.58 15.34
C ILE A 13 -18.44 -6.28 13.89
N VAL A 14 -18.62 -5.02 13.54
CA VAL A 14 -18.76 -4.58 12.14
C VAL A 14 -17.38 -4.59 11.54
N ALA A 15 -17.06 -5.61 10.74
CA ALA A 15 -15.87 -5.61 9.92
C ALA A 15 -16.01 -4.53 8.84
N SER A 16 -15.32 -3.41 9.01
CA SER A 16 -15.24 -2.38 7.98
C SER A 16 -14.35 -2.89 6.85
N ASN A 17 -14.97 -3.37 5.77
CA ASN A 17 -14.25 -3.62 4.53
C ASN A 17 -13.77 -2.28 3.98
N ALA A 18 -12.46 -2.09 3.92
CA ALA A 18 -11.86 -0.93 3.26
C ALA A 18 -12.06 -1.06 1.74
N VAL A 19 -13.13 -0.45 1.24
CA VAL A 19 -13.39 -0.39 -0.21
C VAL A 19 -12.45 0.64 -0.82
N ALA A 20 -11.60 0.20 -1.77
CA ALA A 20 -10.77 1.10 -2.57
C ALA A 20 -11.66 2.04 -3.40
N SER A 21 -11.28 3.32 -3.51
CA SER A 21 -12.08 4.33 -4.22
C SER A 21 -11.91 4.28 -5.76
N GLY A 22 -10.97 3.48 -6.26
CA GLY A 22 -10.63 3.34 -7.68
C GLY A 22 -11.27 2.13 -8.35
N ASP A 23 -11.03 2.04 -9.66
CA ASP A 23 -11.47 0.97 -10.56
C ASP A 23 -10.31 -0.01 -10.81
N ALA A 24 -10.45 -1.27 -10.37
CA ALA A 24 -9.39 -2.28 -10.47
C ALA A 24 -9.03 -2.65 -11.93
N GLU A 25 -9.98 -2.67 -12.85
CA GLU A 25 -9.70 -2.97 -14.27
C GLU A 25 -8.88 -1.86 -14.93
N LYS A 26 -9.24 -0.60 -14.65
CA LYS A 26 -8.44 0.55 -15.09
C LYS A 26 -7.07 0.53 -14.40
N GLY A 27 -7.02 0.12 -13.13
CA GLY A 27 -5.79 -0.02 -12.37
C GLY A 27 -4.83 -1.05 -12.97
N GLN A 28 -5.33 -2.20 -13.40
CA GLN A 28 -4.54 -3.20 -14.11
C GLN A 28 -3.91 -2.63 -15.39
N LYS A 29 -4.66 -1.83 -16.14
CA LYS A 29 -4.16 -1.15 -17.35
C LYS A 29 -3.12 -0.08 -17.01
N ALA A 30 -3.40 0.74 -15.98
CA ALA A 30 -2.50 1.81 -15.52
C ALA A 30 -1.20 1.27 -14.89
N PHE A 31 -1.24 0.07 -14.29
CA PHE A 31 -0.07 -0.60 -13.69
C PHE A 31 1.07 -0.84 -14.68
N LYS A 32 0.80 -0.81 -15.98
CA LYS A 32 1.85 -0.85 -17.03
C LYS A 32 2.94 0.21 -16.80
N LYS A 33 2.61 1.35 -16.20
CA LYS A 33 3.54 2.43 -15.84
C LYS A 33 4.50 2.02 -14.71
N CYS A 34 4.15 1.00 -13.91
CA CYS A 34 4.91 0.53 -12.75
C CYS A 34 5.83 -0.66 -13.07
N LYS A 35 5.54 -1.39 -14.16
CA LYS A 35 6.21 -2.67 -14.50
C LYS A 35 7.70 -2.56 -14.78
N SER A 36 8.19 -1.39 -15.16
CA SER A 36 9.62 -1.16 -15.37
C SER A 36 10.44 -1.30 -14.08
N CYS A 37 9.78 -1.15 -12.92
CA CYS A 37 10.42 -1.23 -11.61
C CYS A 37 9.81 -2.29 -10.69
N HIS A 38 8.51 -2.56 -10.79
CA HIS A 38 7.77 -3.42 -9.88
C HIS A 38 7.18 -4.65 -10.55
N MET A 39 7.05 -5.71 -9.78
CA MET A 39 6.28 -6.91 -10.10
C MET A 39 5.16 -7.11 -9.07
N ILE A 40 4.23 -8.01 -9.36
CA ILE A 40 3.27 -8.54 -8.39
C ILE A 40 3.41 -10.06 -8.41
N MET A 41 3.83 -10.62 -7.28
CA MET A 41 4.00 -12.04 -7.07
C MET A 41 3.42 -12.41 -5.71
N ASP A 42 2.54 -13.41 -5.67
CA ASP A 42 1.91 -13.84 -4.42
C ASP A 42 2.88 -14.64 -3.52
N ASP A 43 2.39 -14.97 -2.32
CA ASP A 43 3.20 -15.68 -1.31
C ASP A 43 3.54 -17.12 -1.69
N SER A 44 2.86 -17.70 -2.68
CA SER A 44 3.19 -19.02 -3.25
C SER A 44 4.32 -18.95 -4.29
N GLY A 45 4.75 -17.74 -4.66
CA GLY A 45 5.73 -17.50 -5.72
C GLY A 45 5.12 -17.41 -7.13
N LYS A 46 3.79 -17.43 -7.26
CA LYS A 46 3.11 -17.26 -8.53
C LYS A 46 3.17 -15.80 -8.98
N THR A 47 3.68 -15.57 -10.17
CA THR A 47 3.71 -14.23 -10.77
C THR A 47 2.35 -13.84 -11.32
N ILE A 48 1.73 -12.82 -10.73
CA ILE A 48 0.47 -12.20 -11.17
C ILE A 48 0.77 -11.19 -12.29
N ILE A 49 1.73 -10.28 -12.04
CA ILE A 49 2.24 -9.35 -13.06
C ILE A 49 3.76 -9.48 -13.15
N LYS A 50 4.23 -9.86 -14.31
CA LYS A 50 5.67 -9.86 -14.63
C LYS A 50 6.17 -8.41 -14.75
N GLY A 51 7.21 -8.09 -14.01
CA GLY A 51 7.87 -6.78 -14.01
C GLY A 51 9.33 -6.90 -13.53
N SER A 52 9.98 -5.76 -13.34
CA SER A 52 11.33 -5.71 -12.80
C SER A 52 11.35 -5.88 -11.27
N ARG A 53 12.53 -6.16 -10.73
CA ARG A 53 12.84 -6.19 -9.28
C ARG A 53 13.65 -4.96 -8.84
N ALA A 54 13.66 -3.90 -9.65
CA ALA A 54 14.28 -2.62 -9.28
C ALA A 54 13.53 -1.93 -8.14
N GLY A 55 12.21 -2.18 -8.02
CA GLY A 55 11.37 -1.84 -6.88
C GLY A 55 10.88 -3.10 -6.16
N PRO A 56 10.30 -2.96 -4.94
CA PRO A 56 9.76 -4.09 -4.20
C PRO A 56 8.53 -4.71 -4.88
N ASN A 57 8.26 -5.97 -4.53
CA ASN A 57 7.00 -6.62 -4.86
C ASN A 57 5.83 -5.86 -4.22
N LEU A 58 4.77 -5.57 -4.99
CA LEU A 58 3.62 -4.79 -4.52
C LEU A 58 2.42 -5.65 -4.08
N TYR A 59 2.56 -6.98 -4.05
CA TYR A 59 1.52 -7.87 -3.51
C TYR A 59 1.27 -7.55 -2.03
N CYS A 60 0.01 -7.55 -1.57
CA CYS A 60 -0.39 -7.24 -0.19
C CYS A 60 0.15 -5.91 0.35
N ILE A 61 0.11 -4.83 -0.44
CA ILE A 61 0.58 -3.52 0.02
C ILE A 61 -0.36 -2.88 1.04
N LEU A 62 -1.68 -3.15 0.98
CA LEU A 62 -2.66 -2.63 1.94
C LEU A 62 -2.29 -3.07 3.37
N GLY A 63 -2.15 -2.11 4.28
CA GLY A 63 -1.81 -2.37 5.68
C GLY A 63 -0.38 -2.86 5.93
N ARG A 64 0.45 -2.96 4.88
CA ARG A 64 1.85 -3.37 5.02
C ARG A 64 2.69 -2.22 5.59
N ILE A 65 3.60 -2.55 6.51
CA ILE A 65 4.56 -1.58 7.04
C ILE A 65 5.48 -1.09 5.90
N ALA A 66 5.75 0.21 5.86
CA ALA A 66 6.64 0.78 4.86
C ALA A 66 8.06 0.21 4.99
N GLY A 67 8.66 -0.15 3.84
CA GLY A 67 10.03 -0.66 3.82
C GLY A 67 10.22 -2.05 4.43
N SER A 68 9.17 -2.89 4.49
CA SER A 68 9.20 -4.17 5.21
C SER A 68 9.21 -5.44 4.32
N VAL A 69 9.28 -5.31 2.99
CA VAL A 69 9.41 -6.51 2.14
C VAL A 69 10.79 -7.11 2.35
N ASP A 70 10.82 -8.39 2.72
CA ASP A 70 12.05 -9.15 2.82
C ASP A 70 12.78 -9.20 1.46
N ASP A 71 14.09 -9.37 1.46
CA ASP A 71 14.93 -9.47 0.27
C ASP A 71 14.95 -8.21 -0.64
N PHE A 72 14.34 -7.09 -0.22
CA PHE A 72 14.45 -5.83 -0.94
C PHE A 72 15.25 -4.77 -0.17
N LYS A 73 16.26 -4.22 -0.81
CA LYS A 73 17.11 -3.18 -0.21
C LYS A 73 16.50 -1.78 -0.38
N TYR A 74 15.69 -1.38 0.59
CA TYR A 74 15.06 -0.06 0.62
C TYR A 74 16.04 1.09 0.83
N GLY A 75 15.59 2.31 0.51
CA GLY A 75 16.25 3.55 0.92
C GLY A 75 16.02 3.85 2.39
N LYS A 76 17.02 4.43 3.06
CA LYS A 76 17.02 4.73 4.50
C LYS A 76 15.78 5.51 4.96
N SER A 77 15.32 6.50 4.20
CA SER A 77 14.15 7.30 4.60
C SER A 77 12.87 6.45 4.68
N LEU A 78 12.66 5.52 3.73
CA LEU A 78 11.48 4.67 3.75
C LEU A 78 11.53 3.64 4.89
N THR A 79 12.69 3.05 5.18
CA THR A 79 12.86 2.17 6.34
C THR A 79 12.71 2.92 7.65
N THR A 80 13.24 4.15 7.75
CA THR A 80 13.02 5.01 8.93
C THR A 80 11.52 5.29 9.14
N LEU A 81 10.76 5.57 8.09
CA LEU A 81 9.31 5.72 8.19
C LEU A 81 8.65 4.43 8.70
N GLY A 82 9.08 3.27 8.21
CA GLY A 82 8.58 1.97 8.68
C GLY A 82 8.82 1.70 10.17
N THR A 83 9.95 2.18 10.73
CA THR A 83 10.23 2.01 12.17
C THR A 83 9.26 2.78 13.07
N THR A 84 8.51 3.74 12.54
CA THR A 84 7.43 4.42 13.27
C THR A 84 6.11 3.63 13.31
N GLY A 85 6.07 2.44 12.70
CA GLY A 85 4.85 1.66 12.55
C GLY A 85 3.96 2.12 11.39
N PHE A 86 4.48 2.95 10.48
CA PHE A 86 3.71 3.45 9.34
C PHE A 86 3.28 2.30 8.43
N VAL A 87 1.97 2.22 8.17
CA VAL A 87 1.35 1.27 7.26
C VAL A 87 0.74 1.97 6.06
N TRP A 88 0.76 1.31 4.90
CA TRP A 88 0.21 1.86 3.67
C TRP A 88 -1.31 1.89 3.69
N THR A 89 -1.87 3.07 3.38
CA THR A 89 -3.28 3.32 3.08
C THR A 89 -3.41 3.82 1.64
N GLU A 90 -4.62 3.85 1.10
CA GLU A 90 -4.88 4.43 -0.23
C GLU A 90 -4.42 5.89 -0.32
N ALA A 91 -4.79 6.71 0.67
CA ALA A 91 -4.43 8.13 0.68
C ALA A 91 -2.92 8.37 0.70
N ASP A 92 -2.20 7.58 1.51
CA ASP A 92 -0.74 7.67 1.58
C ASP A 92 -0.07 7.15 0.30
N PHE A 93 -0.60 6.07 -0.29
CA PHE A 93 -0.11 5.56 -1.57
C PHE A 93 -0.25 6.61 -2.68
N VAL A 94 -1.44 7.20 -2.85
CA VAL A 94 -1.70 8.24 -3.85
C VAL A 94 -0.74 9.42 -3.67
N THR A 95 -0.58 9.88 -2.44
CA THR A 95 0.32 11.01 -2.13
C THR A 95 1.80 10.64 -2.37
N TYR A 96 2.19 9.41 -2.02
CA TYR A 96 3.55 8.92 -2.21
C TYR A 96 3.91 8.82 -3.70
N VAL A 97 3.08 8.17 -4.51
CA VAL A 97 3.40 7.97 -5.93
C VAL A 97 3.37 9.28 -6.72
N ALA A 98 2.64 10.31 -6.25
CA ALA A 98 2.64 11.64 -6.86
C ALA A 98 4.00 12.36 -6.69
N ASP A 99 4.63 12.27 -5.52
CA ASP A 99 5.99 12.75 -5.27
C ASP A 99 6.63 12.02 -4.08
N PRO A 100 7.35 10.91 -4.34
CA PRO A 100 7.90 10.07 -3.27
C PRO A 100 8.88 10.81 -2.35
N LYS A 101 9.69 11.72 -2.89
CA LYS A 101 10.63 12.51 -2.07
C LYS A 101 9.89 13.48 -1.16
N LYS A 102 8.94 14.25 -1.71
CA LYS A 102 8.15 15.22 -0.95
C LYS A 102 7.36 14.55 0.15
N PHE A 103 6.75 13.39 -0.15
CA PHE A 103 6.04 12.58 0.85
C PHE A 103 6.96 12.22 2.04
N LEU A 104 8.16 11.68 1.76
CA LEU A 104 9.09 11.29 2.82
C LEU A 104 9.61 12.49 3.62
N VAL A 105 9.86 13.62 2.97
CA VAL A 105 10.25 14.87 3.63
C VAL A 105 9.17 15.29 4.63
N ASN A 106 7.91 15.26 4.23
CA ASN A 106 6.79 15.69 5.06
C ASN A 106 6.51 14.68 6.20
N LYS A 107 6.48 13.37 5.90
CA LYS A 107 6.19 12.33 6.91
C LYS A 107 7.25 12.20 7.99
N LEU A 108 8.52 12.47 7.66
CA LEU A 108 9.65 12.40 8.59
C LEU A 108 10.04 13.75 9.19
N ASP A 109 9.40 14.84 8.77
CA ASP A 109 9.81 16.22 9.07
C ASP A 109 11.33 16.41 8.87
N ASN A 110 11.84 15.90 7.75
CA ASN A 110 13.26 15.88 7.45
C ASN A 110 13.54 16.32 6.01
N LYS A 111 14.02 17.53 5.83
CA LYS A 111 14.37 18.12 4.52
C LYS A 111 15.46 17.32 3.77
N LYS A 112 16.24 16.49 4.47
CA LYS A 112 17.28 15.63 3.89
C LYS A 112 16.77 14.25 3.48
N ALA A 113 15.48 13.95 3.71
CA ALA A 113 14.89 12.67 3.29
C ALA A 113 15.00 12.47 1.77
N ARG A 114 15.22 11.23 1.37
CA ARG A 114 15.44 10.85 -0.03
C ARG A 114 14.59 9.62 -0.37
N SER A 115 14.14 9.55 -1.62
CA SER A 115 13.48 8.37 -2.16
C SER A 115 14.39 7.68 -3.19
N LYS A 116 14.42 6.35 -3.18
CA LYS A 116 14.99 5.56 -4.29
C LYS A 116 14.04 5.53 -5.50
N MET A 117 12.73 5.62 -5.26
CA MET A 117 11.74 5.75 -6.33
C MET A 117 11.78 7.20 -6.84
N SER A 118 12.20 7.37 -8.10
CA SER A 118 12.27 8.68 -8.78
C SER A 118 11.05 8.93 -9.66
N PHE A 119 10.34 7.87 -10.06
CA PHE A 119 9.12 7.97 -10.86
C PHE A 119 8.02 8.72 -10.10
N LYS A 120 7.25 9.54 -10.79
CA LYS A 120 6.11 10.28 -10.26
C LYS A 120 4.88 10.02 -11.12
N LEU A 121 3.82 9.56 -10.48
CA LEU A 121 2.50 9.38 -11.09
C LEU A 121 1.62 10.56 -10.67
N LYS A 122 1.43 11.51 -11.60
CA LYS A 122 0.74 12.78 -11.28
C LYS A 122 -0.79 12.66 -11.30
N GLU A 123 -1.31 11.66 -12.00
CA GLU A 123 -2.75 11.46 -12.18
C GLU A 123 -3.34 10.72 -10.99
N ASP A 124 -4.03 11.42 -10.10
CA ASP A 124 -4.68 10.86 -8.91
C ASP A 124 -5.62 9.69 -9.25
N ALA A 125 -6.39 9.82 -10.34
CA ALA A 125 -7.29 8.76 -10.77
C ALA A 125 -6.55 7.46 -11.09
N ASP A 126 -5.40 7.54 -11.79
CA ASP A 126 -4.58 6.37 -12.06
C ASP A 126 -4.00 5.76 -10.78
N ALA A 127 -3.56 6.60 -9.83
CA ALA A 127 -3.04 6.14 -8.55
C ALA A 127 -4.12 5.38 -7.75
N ARG A 128 -5.33 5.90 -7.66
CA ARG A 128 -6.46 5.24 -6.99
C ARG A 128 -6.86 3.94 -7.69
N ASN A 129 -6.88 3.95 -9.01
CA ASN A 129 -7.17 2.76 -9.80
C ASN A 129 -6.11 1.67 -9.59
N ILE A 130 -4.81 2.04 -9.59
CA ILE A 130 -3.71 1.12 -9.29
C ILE A 130 -3.85 0.56 -7.88
N TRP A 131 -4.19 1.40 -6.88
CA TRP A 131 -4.44 0.93 -5.53
C TRP A 131 -5.55 -0.11 -5.48
N ALA A 132 -6.71 0.18 -6.12
CA ALA A 132 -7.83 -0.75 -6.21
C ALA A 132 -7.42 -2.09 -6.85
N TYR A 133 -6.61 -2.05 -7.89
CA TYR A 133 -6.07 -3.25 -8.52
C TYR A 133 -5.15 -4.03 -7.58
N LEU A 134 -4.22 -3.36 -6.88
CA LEU A 134 -3.33 -4.00 -5.92
C LEU A 134 -4.09 -4.68 -4.77
N VAL A 135 -5.17 -4.07 -4.29
CA VAL A 135 -6.05 -4.67 -3.29
C VAL A 135 -6.74 -5.90 -3.86
N SER A 136 -7.34 -5.80 -5.05
CA SER A 136 -8.11 -6.89 -5.67
C SER A 136 -7.30 -8.16 -5.99
N VAL A 137 -5.99 -8.05 -6.18
CA VAL A 137 -5.13 -9.23 -6.44
C VAL A 137 -4.52 -9.82 -5.18
N SER A 138 -4.77 -9.20 -4.03
CA SER A 138 -4.23 -9.58 -2.72
C SER A 138 -5.29 -10.15 -1.76
N GLU A 139 -6.56 -10.24 -2.21
CA GLU A 139 -7.69 -10.83 -1.46
C GLU A 139 -7.82 -12.34 -1.66
#